data_ee3e2be9a7e6ccca01754deaf1c71ff8
#
_entry.id   ee3e2be9a7e6ccca01754deaf1c71ff8
#
_cell.length_a   1.000
_cell.length_b   1.000
_cell.length_c   1.000
_cell.angle_alpha   90.00
_cell.angle_beta   90.00
_cell.angle_gamma   90.00
#
_symmetry.space_group_name_H-M   'P 1'
#
loop_
_entity.id
_entity.type
_entity.pdbx_description
1 polymer ?
#
loop_
_entity_poly.entity_id
_entity_poly.type
_entity_poly.pdbx_seq_one_letter_code
_entity_poly.pdbx_strand_id
1 'polypeptide(L)'
;MTRLPRSSKQIEGAKSQSAQGAKPTYLSGVNGLRALGIIAIVLYHLRPTSPAQGGFIGVTLFFVISGFLVTRSLLREIEGERDIAVGAYILRRVVRLWPTMLLVTAFSAIASFFYAPPLLLKMHEDAIPALAFFSNWFYIFRDVPYFAQAGLPSPLTHFWFVAVIMQFYVLAPVIVLLLREFFRSRGKAALVVLFFAVCFACEMALLFEPGSDSSRVYYGLDTRLAEILVGVALAYGEGCIERLNALQTRLLQCASWCGLAYLVVVSIYARGYMTWLYRGGFFFSALVSALLICGAMVPGAFSRLLSFRPIQLIASRSMSAYIWHYPLILLMNPARRTSALPWWGWALELIVFLCVVEAAYRFVEKAPSWGSSQTWRALRGGKQESRRVRACASLLVGGLTLSLVTACVPSHVLESGSKKVSSTLASPT
;
A
#
# COMPACT_ATOMS: atom_id res chain seq x y z
N MET A 1 -27.03 54.39 37.96
CA MET A 1 -25.93 53.73 37.21
C MET A 1 -26.46 52.53 36.48
N THR A 2 -26.87 52.72 35.24
CA THR A 2 -27.53 51.73 34.36
C THR A 2 -26.48 50.99 33.52
N ARG A 3 -26.41 49.69 33.66
CA ARG A 3 -25.57 48.84 32.81
C ARG A 3 -26.24 48.62 31.46
N LEU A 4 -25.59 49.01 30.37
CA LEU A 4 -25.98 48.74 28.98
C LEU A 4 -25.82 47.23 28.64
N PRO A 5 -26.71 46.61 27.87
CA PRO A 5 -26.59 45.23 27.45
C PRO A 5 -25.52 45.05 26.36
N ARG A 6 -24.65 44.06 26.49
CA ARG A 6 -23.64 43.68 25.48
C ARG A 6 -24.33 43.23 24.20
N SER A 7 -23.93 43.81 23.08
CA SER A 7 -24.43 43.58 21.73
C SER A 7 -24.37 42.10 21.31
N SER A 8 -25.47 41.59 20.79
CA SER A 8 -25.65 40.23 20.22
C SER A 8 -24.64 39.87 19.13
N LYS A 9 -24.01 40.86 18.46
CA LYS A 9 -22.96 40.67 17.46
C LYS A 9 -21.65 40.09 18.01
N GLN A 10 -21.34 40.26 19.30
CA GLN A 10 -20.13 39.65 19.91
C GLN A 10 -20.32 38.17 20.24
N ILE A 11 -21.55 37.70 20.43
CA ILE A 11 -21.85 36.26 20.70
C ILE A 11 -21.90 35.47 19.38
N GLU A 12 -22.31 36.07 18.29
CA GLU A 12 -22.28 35.43 16.96
C GLU A 12 -20.86 35.32 16.41
N GLY A 13 -20.00 36.30 16.64
CA GLY A 13 -18.57 36.27 16.24
C GLY A 13 -17.79 35.18 16.97
N ALA A 14 -18.08 34.89 18.24
CA ALA A 14 -17.45 33.83 19.01
C ALA A 14 -17.92 32.42 18.63
N LYS A 15 -19.18 32.28 18.18
CA LYS A 15 -19.71 30.99 17.66
C LYS A 15 -19.23 30.67 16.24
N SER A 16 -18.93 31.69 15.43
CA SER A 16 -18.40 31.53 14.08
C SER A 16 -16.93 31.09 14.03
N GLN A 17 -16.12 31.42 15.06
CA GLN A 17 -14.73 30.99 15.15
C GLN A 17 -14.54 29.56 15.68
N SER A 18 -15.52 28.99 16.38
CA SER A 18 -15.45 27.61 16.88
C SER A 18 -15.87 26.54 15.85
N ALA A 19 -16.42 26.95 14.70
CA ALA A 19 -16.86 26.07 13.61
C ALA A 19 -15.89 25.99 12.43
N GLN A 20 -14.65 26.53 12.55
CA GLN A 20 -13.58 26.20 11.61
C GLN A 20 -13.17 24.76 11.87
N GLY A 21 -13.73 23.84 11.04
CA GLY A 21 -13.46 22.41 11.11
C GLY A 21 -11.97 22.14 11.28
N ALA A 22 -11.62 21.46 12.37
CA ALA A 22 -10.25 21.09 12.67
C ALA A 22 -9.66 20.40 11.44
N LYS A 23 -8.65 21.03 10.82
CA LYS A 23 -7.90 20.43 9.71
C LYS A 23 -7.49 19.03 10.17
N PRO A 24 -7.64 18.00 9.32
CA PRO A 24 -7.23 16.65 9.70
C PRO A 24 -5.77 16.71 10.16
N THR A 25 -5.52 16.39 11.43
CA THR A 25 -4.19 16.43 12.01
C THR A 25 -3.33 15.44 11.24
N TYR A 26 -2.41 15.95 10.44
CA TYR A 26 -1.48 15.14 9.66
C TYR A 26 -0.53 14.43 10.61
N LEU A 27 -0.56 13.11 10.62
CA LEU A 27 0.31 12.27 11.44
C LEU A 27 1.63 12.05 10.72
N SER A 28 2.54 13.01 10.79
CA SER A 28 3.84 12.94 10.11
C SER A 28 4.64 11.70 10.53
N GLY A 29 4.65 11.36 11.82
CA GLY A 29 5.33 10.16 12.31
C GLY A 29 4.78 8.87 11.70
N VAL A 30 3.45 8.71 11.65
CA VAL A 30 2.81 7.53 11.03
C VAL A 30 3.10 7.48 9.52
N ASN A 31 3.11 8.63 8.85
CA ASN A 31 3.52 8.67 7.45
C ASN A 31 4.98 8.24 7.27
N GLY A 32 5.89 8.64 8.20
CA GLY A 32 7.30 8.22 8.17
C GLY A 32 7.51 6.69 8.22
N LEU A 33 6.63 5.95 8.90
CA LEU A 33 6.69 4.47 8.92
C LEU A 33 6.53 3.86 7.53
N ARG A 34 5.80 4.52 6.62
CA ARG A 34 5.67 4.06 5.23
C ARG A 34 7.00 4.08 4.49
N ALA A 35 7.91 5.00 4.83
CA ALA A 35 9.25 5.00 4.26
C ALA A 35 10.05 3.77 4.68
N LEU A 36 9.95 3.35 5.93
CA LEU A 36 10.62 2.13 6.41
C LEU A 36 10.08 0.89 5.70
N GLY A 37 8.75 0.79 5.59
CA GLY A 37 8.11 -0.33 4.89
C GLY A 37 8.52 -0.42 3.42
N ILE A 38 8.51 0.68 2.67
CA ILE A 38 8.87 0.64 1.25
C ILE A 38 10.36 0.35 1.03
N ILE A 39 11.25 0.86 1.88
CA ILE A 39 12.68 0.55 1.82
C ILE A 39 12.89 -0.96 2.01
N ALA A 40 12.27 -1.56 3.04
CA ALA A 40 12.37 -3.00 3.29
C ALA A 40 11.88 -3.83 2.09
N ILE A 41 10.73 -3.47 1.49
CA ILE A 41 10.14 -4.15 0.34
C ILE A 41 11.03 -4.04 -0.90
N VAL A 42 11.54 -2.85 -1.20
CA VAL A 42 12.43 -2.64 -2.36
C VAL A 42 13.71 -3.46 -2.19
N LEU A 43 14.35 -3.38 -1.02
CA LEU A 43 15.54 -4.18 -0.71
C LEU A 43 15.27 -5.68 -0.83
N TYR A 44 14.12 -6.17 -0.36
CA TYR A 44 13.73 -7.57 -0.50
C TYR A 44 13.75 -8.05 -1.96
N HIS A 45 13.27 -7.23 -2.89
CA HIS A 45 13.16 -7.62 -4.30
C HIS A 45 14.47 -7.50 -5.10
N LEU A 46 15.54 -6.93 -4.52
CA LEU A 46 16.87 -6.87 -5.15
C LEU A 46 17.61 -8.23 -5.13
N ARG A 47 16.90 -9.36 -4.98
CA ARG A 47 17.46 -10.71 -4.94
C ARG A 47 18.39 -11.02 -6.14
N PRO A 48 19.35 -11.94 -5.94
CA PRO A 48 19.72 -12.73 -4.75
C PRO A 48 20.63 -11.95 -3.76
N THR A 49 21.12 -10.77 -4.15
CA THR A 49 22.11 -9.97 -3.40
C THR A 49 21.51 -9.12 -2.28
N SER A 50 20.19 -9.27 -2.01
CA SER A 50 19.50 -8.45 -1.04
C SER A 50 20.05 -8.62 0.38
N PRO A 51 20.41 -7.53 1.08
CA PRO A 51 20.75 -7.56 2.49
C PRO A 51 19.51 -7.78 3.40
N ALA A 52 18.28 -7.62 2.84
CA ALA A 52 17.03 -7.67 3.56
C ALA A 52 16.10 -8.75 3.00
N GLN A 53 16.49 -10.00 3.10
CA GLN A 53 15.72 -11.13 2.56
C GLN A 53 14.37 -11.37 3.26
N GLY A 54 14.19 -10.83 4.48
CA GLY A 54 12.92 -10.77 5.20
C GLY A 54 12.17 -9.45 5.02
N GLY A 55 12.62 -8.57 4.10
CA GLY A 55 12.01 -7.26 3.87
C GLY A 55 10.54 -7.30 3.41
N PHE A 56 10.03 -8.48 3.03
CA PHE A 56 8.59 -8.71 2.81
C PHE A 56 7.74 -8.41 4.06
N ILE A 57 8.33 -8.36 5.25
CA ILE A 57 7.63 -7.93 6.47
C ILE A 57 7.16 -6.47 6.40
N GLY A 58 7.73 -5.66 5.52
CA GLY A 58 7.24 -4.32 5.22
C GLY A 58 5.80 -4.30 4.74
N VAL A 59 5.31 -5.38 4.13
CA VAL A 59 3.90 -5.56 3.74
C VAL A 59 3.00 -5.62 4.97
N THR A 60 3.39 -6.34 6.02
CA THR A 60 2.70 -6.39 7.31
C THR A 60 2.55 -4.99 7.91
N LEU A 61 3.63 -4.20 7.92
CA LEU A 61 3.58 -2.80 8.37
C LEU A 61 2.58 -1.98 7.56
N PHE A 62 2.54 -2.15 6.23
CA PHE A 62 1.56 -1.47 5.37
C PHE A 62 0.12 -1.91 5.62
N PHE A 63 -0.12 -3.18 5.90
CA PHE A 63 -1.45 -3.68 6.27
C PHE A 63 -1.96 -3.02 7.55
N VAL A 64 -1.14 -2.98 8.60
CA VAL A 64 -1.52 -2.34 9.87
C VAL A 64 -1.74 -0.83 9.69
N ILE A 65 -0.85 -0.12 8.99
CA ILE A 65 -1.01 1.31 8.68
C ILE A 65 -2.32 1.56 7.90
N SER A 66 -2.63 0.71 6.92
CA SER A 66 -3.84 0.85 6.11
C SER A 66 -5.10 0.62 6.93
N GLY A 67 -5.12 -0.43 7.76
CA GLY A 67 -6.20 -0.70 8.72
C GLY A 67 -6.44 0.49 9.64
N PHE A 68 -5.37 1.04 10.23
CA PHE A 68 -5.43 2.19 11.12
C PHE A 68 -5.94 3.47 10.43
N LEU A 69 -5.29 3.90 9.34
CA LEU A 69 -5.60 5.18 8.70
C LEU A 69 -6.99 5.20 8.05
N VAL A 70 -7.40 4.09 7.45
CA VAL A 70 -8.72 3.97 6.81
C VAL A 70 -9.81 4.01 7.86
N THR A 71 -9.70 3.20 8.90
CA THR A 71 -10.70 3.15 9.97
C THR A 71 -10.79 4.48 10.71
N ARG A 72 -9.64 5.08 11.03
CA ARG A 72 -9.57 6.42 11.63
C ARG A 72 -10.27 7.48 10.78
N SER A 73 -10.10 7.42 9.46
CA SER A 73 -10.79 8.34 8.53
C SER A 73 -12.29 8.15 8.54
N LEU A 74 -12.77 6.90 8.54
CA LEU A 74 -14.20 6.56 8.57
C LEU A 74 -14.83 6.94 9.90
N LEU A 75 -14.16 6.68 11.03
CA LEU A 75 -14.65 7.09 12.36
C LEU A 75 -14.82 8.60 12.46
N ARG A 76 -13.88 9.38 11.96
CA ARG A 76 -13.98 10.86 11.92
C ARG A 76 -15.08 11.38 11.00
N GLU A 77 -15.35 10.68 9.89
CA GLU A 77 -16.45 11.03 8.98
C GLU A 77 -17.80 10.84 9.70
N ILE A 78 -17.94 9.74 10.45
CA ILE A 78 -19.15 9.45 11.26
C ILE A 78 -19.32 10.45 12.41
N GLU A 79 -18.24 10.81 13.10
CA GLU A 79 -18.28 11.77 14.22
C GLU A 79 -18.64 13.18 13.79
N GLY A 80 -18.32 13.54 12.54
CA GLY A 80 -18.74 14.78 11.91
C GLY A 80 -20.23 14.78 11.48
N GLU A 81 -21.06 13.86 11.98
CA GLU A 81 -22.48 13.69 11.66
C GLU A 81 -22.75 13.51 10.15
N ARG A 82 -21.78 12.96 9.42
CA ARG A 82 -21.93 12.67 8.02
C ARG A 82 -22.15 11.18 7.80
N ASP A 83 -23.10 10.85 6.96
CA ASP A 83 -23.26 9.49 6.47
C ASP A 83 -22.08 9.11 5.57
N ILE A 84 -21.60 7.87 5.71
CA ILE A 84 -20.56 7.34 4.84
C ILE A 84 -21.16 7.13 3.45
N ALA A 85 -20.80 7.98 2.51
CA ALA A 85 -21.13 7.77 1.09
C ALA A 85 -20.23 6.65 0.51
N VAL A 86 -20.59 5.37 0.79
CA VAL A 86 -19.78 4.18 0.48
C VAL A 86 -19.34 4.15 -0.98
N GLY A 87 -20.24 4.43 -1.92
CA GLY A 87 -19.92 4.44 -3.35
C GLY A 87 -18.84 5.49 -3.70
N ALA A 88 -19.00 6.71 -3.20
CA ALA A 88 -18.02 7.79 -3.40
C ALA A 88 -16.69 7.48 -2.67
N TYR A 89 -16.76 6.82 -1.52
CA TYR A 89 -15.58 6.39 -0.78
C TYR A 89 -14.76 5.35 -1.58
N ILE A 90 -15.39 4.31 -2.12
CA ILE A 90 -14.73 3.27 -2.92
C ILE A 90 -14.19 3.89 -4.22
N LEU A 91 -15.01 4.67 -4.92
CA LEU A 91 -14.60 5.29 -6.19
C LEU A 91 -13.37 6.19 -6.03
N ARG A 92 -13.26 6.97 -4.94
CA ARG A 92 -12.05 7.76 -4.65
C ARG A 92 -10.78 6.90 -4.54
N ARG A 93 -10.87 5.67 -4.05
CA ARG A 93 -9.73 4.75 -3.92
C ARG A 93 -9.36 4.12 -5.25
N VAL A 94 -10.34 3.66 -6.01
CA VAL A 94 -10.13 3.14 -7.37
C VAL A 94 -9.46 4.20 -8.24
N VAL A 95 -10.05 5.39 -8.29
CA VAL A 95 -9.54 6.51 -9.11
C VAL A 95 -8.14 6.97 -8.66
N ARG A 96 -7.76 6.77 -7.41
CA ARG A 96 -6.41 7.06 -6.93
C ARG A 96 -5.38 6.01 -7.35
N LEU A 97 -5.76 4.74 -7.42
CA LEU A 97 -4.83 3.63 -7.68
C LEU A 97 -4.70 3.32 -9.19
N TRP A 98 -5.82 3.30 -9.89
CA TRP A 98 -5.88 2.87 -11.29
C TRP A 98 -4.94 3.63 -12.24
N PRO A 99 -4.82 4.97 -12.19
CA PRO A 99 -3.95 5.67 -13.14
C PRO A 99 -2.52 5.17 -13.13
N THR A 100 -1.96 4.97 -11.92
CA THR A 100 -0.60 4.47 -11.77
C THR A 100 -0.48 3.00 -12.15
N MET A 101 -1.47 2.18 -11.80
CA MET A 101 -1.49 0.75 -12.16
C MET A 101 -1.56 0.54 -13.68
N LEU A 102 -2.44 1.27 -14.36
CA LEU A 102 -2.57 1.23 -15.83
C LEU A 102 -1.28 1.68 -16.51
N LEU A 103 -0.68 2.77 -16.03
CA LEU A 103 0.57 3.29 -16.59
C LEU A 103 1.71 2.26 -16.42
N VAL A 104 1.85 1.66 -15.26
CA VAL A 104 2.87 0.63 -15.01
C VAL A 104 2.61 -0.62 -15.84
N THR A 105 1.36 -1.07 -15.95
CA THR A 105 1.00 -2.23 -16.77
C THR A 105 1.35 -1.96 -18.24
N ALA A 106 0.95 -0.81 -18.79
CA ALA A 106 1.27 -0.42 -20.16
C ALA A 106 2.78 -0.29 -20.39
N PHE A 107 3.50 0.39 -19.49
CA PHE A 107 4.96 0.51 -19.55
C PHE A 107 5.64 -0.87 -19.53
N SER A 108 5.23 -1.72 -18.60
CA SER A 108 5.80 -3.07 -18.46
C SER A 108 5.53 -3.92 -19.69
N ALA A 109 4.36 -3.81 -20.31
CA ALA A 109 4.02 -4.51 -21.55
C ALA A 109 4.91 -4.05 -22.72
N ILE A 110 5.04 -2.74 -22.91
CA ILE A 110 5.87 -2.16 -23.97
C ILE A 110 7.35 -2.53 -23.75
N ALA A 111 7.86 -2.34 -22.54
CA ALA A 111 9.25 -2.66 -22.24
C ALA A 111 9.53 -4.16 -22.36
N SER A 112 8.61 -5.02 -21.92
CA SER A 112 8.76 -6.47 -22.08
C SER A 112 8.73 -6.90 -23.54
N PHE A 113 7.90 -6.26 -24.36
CA PHE A 113 7.84 -6.56 -25.79
C PHE A 113 9.21 -6.35 -26.48
N PHE A 114 9.90 -5.26 -26.17
CA PHE A 114 11.19 -4.94 -26.81
C PHE A 114 12.40 -5.62 -26.14
N TYR A 115 12.43 -5.74 -24.82
CA TYR A 115 13.63 -6.14 -24.07
C TYR A 115 13.53 -7.52 -23.40
N ALA A 116 12.33 -7.99 -23.07
CA ALA A 116 12.13 -9.22 -22.32
C ALA A 116 10.82 -9.94 -22.72
N PRO A 117 10.67 -10.41 -23.98
CA PRO A 117 9.43 -11.02 -24.48
C PRO A 117 8.86 -12.13 -23.60
N PRO A 118 9.64 -12.98 -22.92
CA PRO A 118 9.09 -13.99 -22.00
C PRO A 118 8.27 -13.42 -20.83
N LEU A 119 8.58 -12.19 -20.39
CA LEU A 119 7.80 -11.51 -19.34
C LEU A 119 6.42 -11.08 -19.85
N LEU A 120 6.28 -10.77 -21.14
CA LEU A 120 5.01 -10.37 -21.73
C LEU A 120 3.98 -11.50 -21.68
N LEU A 121 4.40 -12.75 -21.91
CA LEU A 121 3.53 -13.93 -21.79
C LEU A 121 2.99 -14.07 -20.37
N LYS A 122 3.83 -13.86 -19.36
CA LYS A 122 3.40 -13.90 -17.95
C LYS A 122 2.45 -12.76 -17.61
N MET A 123 2.69 -11.56 -18.15
CA MET A 123 1.80 -10.40 -17.95
C MET A 123 0.42 -10.57 -18.57
N HIS A 124 0.34 -11.27 -19.70
CA HIS A 124 -0.93 -11.48 -20.40
C HIS A 124 -2.01 -12.10 -19.50
N GLU A 125 -1.65 -13.12 -18.72
CA GLU A 125 -2.57 -13.77 -17.79
C GLU A 125 -2.92 -12.89 -16.59
N ASP A 126 -1.95 -12.10 -16.11
CA ASP A 126 -2.03 -11.33 -14.87
C ASP A 126 -2.70 -9.96 -15.02
N ALA A 127 -2.74 -9.38 -16.22
CA ALA A 127 -3.15 -7.99 -16.45
C ALA A 127 -4.60 -7.72 -15.99
N ILE A 128 -5.54 -8.58 -16.37
CA ILE A 128 -6.96 -8.42 -15.97
C ILE A 128 -7.15 -8.64 -14.47
N PRO A 129 -6.67 -9.75 -13.86
CA PRO A 129 -6.78 -9.94 -12.41
C PRO A 129 -6.13 -8.81 -11.60
N ALA A 130 -5.00 -8.27 -12.05
CA ALA A 130 -4.31 -7.17 -11.39
C ALA A 130 -5.13 -5.88 -11.40
N LEU A 131 -5.65 -5.48 -12.57
CA LEU A 131 -6.47 -4.27 -12.72
C LEU A 131 -7.86 -4.41 -12.10
N ALA A 132 -8.38 -5.63 -11.98
CA ALA A 132 -9.63 -5.94 -11.29
C ALA A 132 -9.48 -6.08 -9.76
N PHE A 133 -8.28 -5.88 -9.19
CA PHE A 133 -7.98 -6.07 -7.77
C PHE A 133 -8.28 -7.48 -7.25
N PHE A 134 -8.00 -8.48 -8.07
CA PHE A 134 -8.28 -9.89 -7.79
C PHE A 134 -7.03 -10.78 -7.90
N SER A 135 -5.86 -10.22 -8.18
CA SER A 135 -4.63 -10.97 -8.47
C SER A 135 -4.20 -11.91 -7.32
N ASN A 136 -4.48 -11.57 -6.06
CA ASN A 136 -4.18 -12.44 -4.92
C ASN A 136 -4.92 -13.78 -4.99
N TRP A 137 -6.22 -13.77 -5.25
CA TRP A 137 -7.01 -15.00 -5.42
C TRP A 137 -6.68 -15.71 -6.73
N PHE A 138 -6.43 -14.96 -7.81
CA PHE A 138 -6.00 -15.53 -9.07
C PHE A 138 -4.71 -16.35 -8.91
N TYR A 139 -3.72 -15.85 -8.17
CA TYR A 139 -2.49 -16.59 -7.90
C TYR A 139 -2.72 -17.82 -7.00
N ILE A 140 -3.63 -17.75 -6.04
CA ILE A 140 -4.02 -18.90 -5.22
C ILE A 140 -4.65 -20.00 -6.10
N PHE A 141 -5.61 -19.65 -6.95
CA PHE A 141 -6.29 -20.63 -7.81
C PHE A 141 -5.42 -21.22 -8.93
N ARG A 142 -4.31 -20.56 -9.24
CA ARG A 142 -3.34 -21.00 -10.24
C ARG A 142 -2.08 -21.60 -9.63
N ASP A 143 -2.04 -21.79 -8.33
CA ASP A 143 -0.87 -22.29 -7.58
C ASP A 143 0.43 -21.57 -7.95
N VAL A 144 0.38 -20.21 -8.09
CA VAL A 144 1.54 -19.39 -8.43
C VAL A 144 2.38 -19.15 -7.17
N PRO A 145 3.59 -19.71 -7.09
CA PRO A 145 4.41 -19.58 -5.89
C PRO A 145 4.98 -18.16 -5.73
N TYR A 146 4.91 -17.60 -4.51
CA TYR A 146 5.48 -16.29 -4.21
C TYR A 146 6.97 -16.36 -3.85
N PHE A 147 7.35 -17.34 -3.02
CA PHE A 147 8.70 -17.46 -2.49
C PHE A 147 9.59 -18.41 -3.30
N ALA A 148 9.02 -19.32 -4.06
CA ALA A 148 9.79 -20.21 -4.91
C ALA A 148 10.40 -19.46 -6.10
N GLN A 149 11.68 -19.70 -6.36
CA GLN A 149 12.40 -19.08 -7.47
C GLN A 149 12.22 -19.84 -8.80
N ALA A 150 11.17 -20.63 -8.91
CA ALA A 150 10.91 -21.45 -10.10
C ALA A 150 10.29 -20.61 -11.21
N GLY A 151 11.06 -20.34 -12.26
CA GLY A 151 10.61 -19.63 -13.45
C GLY A 151 10.71 -18.10 -13.38
N LEU A 152 10.29 -17.45 -14.48
CA LEU A 152 10.25 -16.00 -14.58
C LEU A 152 8.96 -15.48 -13.94
N PRO A 153 9.04 -14.59 -12.93
CA PRO A 153 7.87 -13.98 -12.33
C PRO A 153 7.24 -12.95 -13.29
N SER A 154 5.94 -12.74 -13.18
CA SER A 154 5.27 -11.64 -13.89
C SER A 154 5.65 -10.28 -13.30
N PRO A 155 5.90 -9.24 -14.11
CA PRO A 155 6.10 -7.89 -13.63
C PRO A 155 4.95 -7.34 -12.78
N LEU A 156 3.77 -7.94 -12.82
CA LEU A 156 2.58 -7.53 -12.09
C LEU A 156 2.36 -8.31 -10.79
N THR A 157 3.22 -9.28 -10.46
CA THR A 157 3.02 -10.16 -9.28
C THR A 157 2.79 -9.36 -8.00
N HIS A 158 3.53 -8.28 -7.77
CA HIS A 158 3.42 -7.45 -6.57
C HIS A 158 2.03 -6.78 -6.38
N PHE A 159 1.16 -6.75 -7.40
CA PHE A 159 -0.19 -6.20 -7.30
C PHE A 159 -1.14 -7.03 -6.41
N TRP A 160 -0.74 -8.25 -6.03
CA TRP A 160 -1.49 -9.03 -5.05
C TRP A 160 -1.78 -8.25 -3.75
N PHE A 161 -0.80 -7.49 -3.26
CA PHE A 161 -0.98 -6.65 -2.07
C PHE A 161 -2.00 -5.52 -2.31
N VAL A 162 -1.97 -4.90 -3.50
CA VAL A 162 -2.93 -3.85 -3.87
C VAL A 162 -4.34 -4.44 -3.94
N ALA A 163 -4.47 -5.68 -4.44
CA ALA A 163 -5.74 -6.41 -4.47
C ALA A 163 -6.28 -6.63 -3.05
N VAL A 164 -5.48 -7.16 -2.13
CA VAL A 164 -5.87 -7.36 -0.72
C VAL A 164 -6.29 -6.03 -0.06
N ILE A 165 -5.51 -4.97 -0.25
CA ILE A 165 -5.84 -3.64 0.31
C ILE A 165 -7.14 -3.09 -0.28
N MET A 166 -7.39 -3.25 -1.57
CA MET A 166 -8.62 -2.77 -2.19
C MET A 166 -9.85 -3.55 -1.73
N GLN A 167 -9.73 -4.87 -1.56
CA GLN A 167 -10.76 -5.72 -0.97
C GLN A 167 -11.07 -5.28 0.47
N PHE A 168 -10.03 -4.98 1.27
CA PHE A 168 -10.23 -4.40 2.60
C PHE A 168 -10.92 -3.02 2.53
N TYR A 169 -10.61 -2.17 1.55
CA TYR A 169 -11.30 -0.88 1.42
C TYR A 169 -12.80 -1.04 1.17
N VAL A 170 -13.22 -2.10 0.49
CA VAL A 170 -14.65 -2.43 0.33
C VAL A 170 -15.27 -2.89 1.65
N LEU A 171 -14.54 -3.70 2.43
CA LEU A 171 -15.01 -4.23 3.71
C LEU A 171 -15.01 -3.18 4.84
N ALA A 172 -14.08 -2.23 4.83
CA ALA A 172 -13.88 -1.29 5.92
C ALA A 172 -15.13 -0.47 6.31
N PRO A 173 -15.92 0.12 5.39
CA PRO A 173 -17.15 0.81 5.74
C PRO A 173 -18.17 -0.13 6.40
N VAL A 174 -18.29 -1.35 5.91
CA VAL A 174 -19.21 -2.37 6.45
C VAL A 174 -18.81 -2.73 7.88
N ILE A 175 -17.52 -3.01 8.12
CA ILE A 175 -16.99 -3.31 9.45
C ILE A 175 -17.29 -2.14 10.41
N VAL A 176 -17.00 -0.90 10.01
CA VAL A 176 -17.17 0.28 10.85
C VAL A 176 -18.66 0.53 11.17
N LEU A 177 -19.55 0.37 10.19
CA LEU A 177 -21.00 0.53 10.39
C LEU A 177 -21.57 -0.55 11.30
N LEU A 178 -21.20 -1.83 11.12
CA LEU A 178 -21.60 -2.92 11.98
C LEU A 178 -21.12 -2.70 13.43
N LEU A 179 -19.84 -2.34 13.60
CA LEU A 179 -19.29 -2.08 14.93
C LEU A 179 -19.97 -0.89 15.61
N ARG A 180 -20.37 0.15 14.88
CA ARG A 180 -21.15 1.28 15.39
C ARG A 180 -22.55 0.84 15.87
N GLU A 181 -23.19 -0.01 15.08
CA GLU A 181 -24.55 -0.49 15.40
C GLU A 181 -24.57 -1.36 16.66
N PHE A 182 -23.65 -2.32 16.75
CA PHE A 182 -23.65 -3.29 17.85
C PHE A 182 -22.90 -2.82 19.09
N PHE A 183 -21.97 -1.87 18.98
CA PHE A 183 -21.11 -1.47 20.11
C PHE A 183 -21.10 0.05 20.31
N ARG A 184 -21.70 0.50 21.42
CA ARG A 184 -21.63 1.92 21.84
C ARG A 184 -20.24 2.33 22.35
N SER A 185 -19.47 1.38 22.87
CA SER A 185 -18.13 1.61 23.43
C SER A 185 -17.05 1.29 22.40
N ARG A 186 -16.20 2.27 22.07
CA ARG A 186 -15.03 2.06 21.20
C ARG A 186 -14.09 0.97 21.72
N GLY A 187 -13.89 0.89 23.06
CA GLY A 187 -13.05 -0.15 23.65
C GLY A 187 -13.59 -1.55 23.42
N LYS A 188 -14.95 -1.75 23.56
CA LYS A 188 -15.57 -3.05 23.25
C LYS A 188 -15.43 -3.39 21.76
N ALA A 189 -15.63 -2.41 20.87
CA ALA A 189 -15.42 -2.61 19.44
C ALA A 189 -13.96 -3.00 19.13
N ALA A 190 -12.98 -2.33 19.74
CA ALA A 190 -11.56 -2.68 19.59
C ALA A 190 -11.26 -4.12 20.03
N LEU A 191 -11.81 -4.56 21.17
CA LEU A 191 -11.63 -5.92 21.68
C LEU A 191 -12.22 -6.97 20.74
N VAL A 192 -13.41 -6.73 20.19
CA VAL A 192 -14.06 -7.63 19.23
C VAL A 192 -13.25 -7.72 17.94
N VAL A 193 -12.76 -6.59 17.43
CA VAL A 193 -11.88 -6.59 16.24
C VAL A 193 -10.58 -7.34 16.52
N LEU A 194 -9.97 -7.15 17.69
CA LEU A 194 -8.76 -7.87 18.07
C LEU A 194 -9.02 -9.38 18.22
N PHE A 195 -10.17 -9.78 18.74
CA PHE A 195 -10.59 -11.19 18.79
C PHE A 195 -10.62 -11.80 17.37
N PHE A 196 -11.26 -11.14 16.41
CA PHE A 196 -11.25 -11.61 15.02
C PHE A 196 -9.85 -11.60 14.40
N ALA A 197 -9.00 -10.61 14.74
CA ALA A 197 -7.62 -10.61 14.30
C ALA A 197 -6.85 -11.85 14.78
N VAL A 198 -7.09 -12.28 16.03
CA VAL A 198 -6.53 -13.54 16.57
C VAL A 198 -7.11 -14.75 15.84
N CYS A 199 -8.42 -14.79 15.56
CA CYS A 199 -9.03 -15.89 14.81
C CYS A 199 -8.39 -16.06 13.43
N PHE A 200 -8.20 -14.99 12.66
CA PHE A 200 -7.53 -15.04 11.36
C PHE A 200 -6.03 -15.38 11.45
N ALA A 201 -5.36 -14.98 12.54
CA ALA A 201 -3.99 -15.42 12.80
C ALA A 201 -3.91 -16.91 13.11
N CYS A 202 -4.89 -17.46 13.85
CA CYS A 202 -5.01 -18.90 14.08
C CYS A 202 -5.34 -19.63 12.77
N GLU A 203 -6.23 -19.09 11.93
CA GLU A 203 -6.51 -19.63 10.60
C GLU A 203 -5.24 -19.74 9.76
N MET A 204 -4.42 -18.67 9.68
CA MET A 204 -3.12 -18.72 9.02
C MET A 204 -2.24 -19.85 9.55
N ALA A 205 -2.16 -19.99 10.87
CA ALA A 205 -1.33 -21.02 11.52
C ALA A 205 -1.83 -22.45 11.25
N LEU A 206 -3.14 -22.64 11.14
CA LEU A 206 -3.78 -23.93 10.85
C LEU A 206 -3.67 -24.31 9.36
N LEU A 207 -3.79 -23.35 8.46
CA LEU A 207 -3.69 -23.58 7.02
C LEU A 207 -2.25 -23.70 6.53
N PHE A 208 -1.28 -23.31 7.34
CA PHE A 208 0.13 -23.40 6.97
C PHE A 208 0.67 -24.82 7.16
N GLU A 209 1.16 -25.41 6.09
CA GLU A 209 1.81 -26.72 6.07
C GLU A 209 3.32 -26.54 5.93
N PRO A 210 4.13 -26.96 6.94
CA PRO A 210 5.58 -26.92 6.85
C PRO A 210 6.11 -27.79 5.70
N GLY A 211 6.99 -27.24 4.88
CA GLY A 211 7.57 -27.95 3.73
C GLY A 211 6.76 -27.83 2.44
N SER A 212 5.51 -27.32 2.51
CA SER A 212 4.68 -27.00 1.33
C SER A 212 4.86 -25.54 0.90
N ASP A 213 4.31 -25.19 -0.28
CA ASP A 213 4.28 -23.79 -0.74
C ASP A 213 3.37 -22.94 0.15
N SER A 214 3.91 -21.86 0.69
CA SER A 214 3.21 -20.97 1.62
C SER A 214 2.38 -19.88 0.92
N SER A 215 2.30 -19.91 -0.40
CA SER A 215 1.66 -18.83 -1.18
C SER A 215 0.17 -18.69 -0.88
N ARG A 216 -0.56 -19.79 -0.63
CA ARG A 216 -1.96 -19.75 -0.20
C ARG A 216 -2.17 -18.86 1.03
N VAL A 217 -1.41 -19.06 2.07
CA VAL A 217 -1.52 -18.31 3.32
C VAL A 217 -0.87 -16.94 3.25
N TYR A 218 0.02 -16.71 2.27
CA TYR A 218 0.66 -15.43 2.04
C TYR A 218 -0.18 -14.47 1.21
N TYR A 219 -0.89 -14.95 0.20
CA TYR A 219 -1.76 -14.14 -0.68
C TYR A 219 -3.17 -13.95 -0.14
N GLY A 220 -3.67 -14.85 0.71
CA GLY A 220 -5.06 -14.88 1.14
C GLY A 220 -5.48 -13.62 1.89
N LEU A 221 -6.61 -13.00 1.48
CA LEU A 221 -7.20 -11.89 2.25
C LEU A 221 -7.58 -12.37 3.65
N ASP A 222 -8.18 -13.55 3.78
CA ASP A 222 -8.57 -14.20 5.02
C ASP A 222 -7.41 -14.23 6.03
N THR A 223 -6.30 -14.83 5.66
CA THR A 223 -5.12 -14.93 6.52
C THR A 223 -4.47 -13.57 6.81
N ARG A 224 -4.48 -12.64 5.84
CA ARG A 224 -3.89 -11.29 5.98
C ARG A 224 -4.81 -10.29 6.71
N LEU A 225 -6.09 -10.58 6.86
CA LEU A 225 -6.98 -9.78 7.69
C LEU A 225 -6.50 -9.68 9.14
N ALA A 226 -5.81 -10.68 9.68
CA ALA A 226 -5.22 -10.62 11.02
C ALA A 226 -4.40 -9.31 11.21
N GLU A 227 -3.52 -8.99 10.27
CA GLU A 227 -2.63 -7.84 10.33
C GLU A 227 -3.41 -6.52 10.14
N ILE A 228 -4.35 -6.50 9.19
CA ILE A 228 -5.18 -5.33 8.90
C ILE A 228 -6.06 -4.99 10.10
N LEU A 229 -6.68 -5.99 10.72
CA LEU A 229 -7.57 -5.82 11.87
C LEU A 229 -6.83 -5.33 13.12
N VAL A 230 -5.56 -5.65 13.30
CA VAL A 230 -4.73 -5.01 14.34
C VAL A 230 -4.72 -3.49 14.16
N GLY A 231 -4.56 -3.01 12.93
CA GLY A 231 -4.65 -1.58 12.61
C GLY A 231 -6.05 -1.00 12.84
N VAL A 232 -7.11 -1.74 12.50
CA VAL A 232 -8.51 -1.37 12.78
C VAL A 232 -8.74 -1.23 14.29
N ALA A 233 -8.34 -2.23 15.08
CA ALA A 233 -8.47 -2.20 16.54
C ALA A 233 -7.72 -1.01 17.15
N LEU A 234 -6.52 -0.70 16.66
CA LEU A 234 -5.75 0.47 17.09
C LEU A 234 -6.51 1.78 16.84
N ALA A 235 -7.20 1.93 15.70
CA ALA A 235 -7.97 3.13 15.40
C ALA A 235 -9.15 3.33 16.38
N TYR A 236 -9.78 2.26 16.81
CA TYR A 236 -10.80 2.32 17.88
C TYR A 236 -10.20 2.65 19.25
N GLY A 237 -8.96 2.23 19.52
CA GLY A 237 -8.21 2.48 20.75
C GLY A 237 -7.43 3.79 20.78
N GLU A 238 -7.42 4.62 19.72
CA GLU A 238 -6.59 5.83 19.59
C GLU A 238 -6.73 6.78 20.80
N GLY A 239 -7.91 6.95 21.36
CA GLY A 239 -8.17 7.81 22.51
C GLY A 239 -7.42 7.41 23.80
N CYS A 240 -6.94 6.18 23.91
CA CYS A 240 -6.09 5.76 25.04
C CYS A 240 -4.68 6.37 24.95
N ILE A 241 -4.18 6.60 23.72
CA ILE A 241 -2.84 7.16 23.49
C ILE A 241 -2.78 8.62 23.94
N GLU A 242 -3.86 9.37 23.77
CA GLU A 242 -3.96 10.78 24.17
C GLU A 242 -3.95 10.97 25.70
N ARG A 243 -4.24 9.91 26.47
CA ARG A 243 -4.32 9.93 27.95
C ARG A 243 -3.04 9.46 28.64
N LEU A 244 -1.99 9.15 27.89
CA LEU A 244 -0.73 8.67 28.45
C LEU A 244 -0.04 9.76 29.28
N ASN A 245 0.42 9.38 30.47
CA ASN A 245 1.28 10.25 31.28
C ASN A 245 2.73 10.28 30.77
N ALA A 246 3.56 11.14 31.34
CA ALA A 246 4.96 11.33 30.89
C ALA A 246 5.81 10.04 30.97
N LEU A 247 5.60 9.21 32.01
CA LEU A 247 6.31 7.93 32.16
C LEU A 247 5.88 6.94 31.08
N GLN A 248 4.56 6.78 30.90
CA GLN A 248 4.00 5.90 29.88
C GLN A 248 4.45 6.31 28.47
N THR A 249 4.50 7.62 28.20
CA THR A 249 5.01 8.14 26.92
C THR A 249 6.49 7.79 26.72
N ARG A 250 7.34 7.91 27.76
CA ARG A 250 8.76 7.50 27.68
C ARG A 250 8.91 6.01 27.44
N LEU A 251 8.16 5.18 28.19
CA LEU A 251 8.17 3.73 28.01
C LEU A 251 7.73 3.33 26.60
N LEU A 252 6.68 3.96 26.07
CA LEU A 252 6.21 3.74 24.71
C LEU A 252 7.27 4.12 23.67
N GLN A 253 7.99 5.23 23.87
CA GLN A 253 9.10 5.63 23.00
C GLN A 253 10.23 4.59 23.02
N CYS A 254 10.65 4.12 24.21
CA CYS A 254 11.66 3.06 24.33
C CYS A 254 11.20 1.75 23.66
N ALA A 255 9.98 1.31 23.94
CA ALA A 255 9.40 0.13 23.31
C ALA A 255 9.33 0.25 21.79
N SER A 256 9.09 1.46 21.24
CA SER A 256 9.08 1.70 19.80
C SER A 256 10.48 1.54 19.19
N TRP A 257 11.54 1.94 19.86
CA TRP A 257 12.90 1.68 19.41
C TRP A 257 13.23 0.18 19.38
N CYS A 258 12.82 -0.57 20.43
CA CYS A 258 12.93 -2.04 20.44
C CYS A 258 12.12 -2.68 19.32
N GLY A 259 10.90 -2.20 19.08
CA GLY A 259 10.05 -2.66 17.97
C GLY A 259 10.67 -2.38 16.60
N LEU A 260 11.29 -1.21 16.41
CA LEU A 260 12.03 -0.91 15.19
C LEU A 260 13.22 -1.85 15.00
N ALA A 261 14.00 -2.08 16.05
CA ALA A 261 15.12 -3.03 16.02
C ALA A 261 14.64 -4.44 15.66
N TYR A 262 13.52 -4.90 16.23
CA TYR A 262 12.90 -6.17 15.88
C TYR A 262 12.56 -6.24 14.38
N LEU A 263 11.86 -5.23 13.81
CA LEU A 263 11.52 -5.23 12.39
C LEU A 263 12.76 -5.21 11.49
N VAL A 264 13.82 -4.50 11.88
CA VAL A 264 15.09 -4.51 11.15
C VAL A 264 15.72 -5.92 11.18
N VAL A 265 15.80 -6.55 12.35
CA VAL A 265 16.33 -7.90 12.50
C VAL A 265 15.52 -8.90 11.66
N VAL A 266 14.19 -8.86 11.75
CA VAL A 266 13.32 -9.72 10.93
C VAL A 266 13.50 -9.44 9.44
N SER A 267 13.66 -8.17 9.03
CA SER A 267 13.90 -7.82 7.63
C SER A 267 15.23 -8.37 7.09
N ILE A 268 16.22 -8.57 7.94
CA ILE A 268 17.53 -9.12 7.53
C ILE A 268 17.49 -10.66 7.52
N TYR A 269 16.98 -11.27 8.60
CA TYR A 269 17.17 -12.71 8.86
C TYR A 269 15.99 -13.59 8.49
N ALA A 270 14.76 -13.07 8.40
CA ALA A 270 13.60 -13.89 8.07
C ALA A 270 13.66 -14.40 6.62
N ARG A 271 13.11 -15.58 6.41
CA ARG A 271 12.96 -16.22 5.10
C ARG A 271 11.51 -16.67 4.93
N GLY A 272 10.96 -16.54 3.74
CA GLY A 272 9.56 -16.82 3.45
C GLY A 272 9.09 -18.24 3.74
N TYR A 273 10.01 -19.19 3.89
CA TYR A 273 9.71 -20.59 4.23
C TYR A 273 9.75 -20.90 5.74
N MET A 274 10.10 -19.93 6.58
CA MET A 274 10.23 -20.15 8.02
C MET A 274 8.88 -20.36 8.70
N THR A 275 8.67 -21.50 9.32
CA THR A 275 7.42 -21.90 9.98
C THR A 275 6.94 -20.91 11.04
N TRP A 276 7.85 -20.33 11.83
CA TRP A 276 7.48 -19.39 12.90
C TRP A 276 6.75 -18.15 12.41
N LEU A 277 7.02 -17.72 11.15
CA LEU A 277 6.33 -16.56 10.55
C LEU A 277 4.81 -16.79 10.48
N TYR A 278 4.41 -17.95 9.99
CA TYR A 278 3.00 -18.30 9.78
C TYR A 278 2.32 -18.74 11.08
N ARG A 279 3.08 -19.29 12.01
CA ARG A 279 2.58 -19.71 13.34
C ARG A 279 2.66 -18.60 14.38
N GLY A 280 2.35 -17.37 13.99
CA GLY A 280 2.24 -16.20 14.86
C GLY A 280 3.24 -15.09 14.58
N GLY A 281 4.33 -15.32 13.83
CA GLY A 281 5.36 -14.31 13.56
C GLY A 281 4.82 -13.09 12.78
N PHE A 282 3.95 -13.30 11.79
CA PHE A 282 3.27 -12.20 11.08
C PHE A 282 2.34 -11.43 12.02
N PHE A 283 1.56 -12.12 12.84
CA PHE A 283 0.67 -11.46 13.81
C PHE A 283 1.47 -10.68 14.86
N PHE A 284 2.55 -11.24 15.39
CA PHE A 284 3.44 -10.53 16.32
C PHE A 284 4.06 -9.29 15.65
N SER A 285 4.51 -9.40 14.41
CA SER A 285 5.02 -8.25 13.64
C SER A 285 3.94 -7.19 13.39
N ALA A 286 2.68 -7.58 13.28
CA ALA A 286 1.55 -6.64 13.21
C ALA A 286 1.34 -5.91 14.53
N LEU A 287 1.43 -6.59 15.68
CA LEU A 287 1.38 -5.97 17.01
C LEU A 287 2.55 -5.00 17.22
N VAL A 288 3.75 -5.38 16.81
CA VAL A 288 4.92 -4.47 16.80
C VAL A 288 4.67 -3.28 15.88
N SER A 289 4.10 -3.47 14.72
CA SER A 289 3.74 -2.38 13.80
C SER A 289 2.72 -1.41 14.42
N ALA A 290 1.73 -1.92 15.16
CA ALA A 290 0.80 -1.09 15.93
C ALA A 290 1.51 -0.31 17.04
N LEU A 291 2.44 -0.94 17.76
CA LEU A 291 3.28 -0.27 18.75
C LEU A 291 4.08 0.88 18.12
N LEU A 292 4.67 0.68 16.94
CA LEU A 292 5.39 1.74 16.21
C LEU A 292 4.46 2.89 15.80
N ILE A 293 3.22 2.60 15.41
CA ILE A 293 2.22 3.64 15.12
C ILE A 293 1.91 4.43 16.39
N CYS A 294 1.70 3.78 17.54
CA CYS A 294 1.49 4.46 18.81
C CYS A 294 2.69 5.37 19.17
N GLY A 295 3.91 4.87 19.06
CA GLY A 295 5.11 5.65 19.32
C GLY A 295 5.32 6.81 18.35
N ALA A 296 4.87 6.66 17.10
CA ALA A 296 4.90 7.73 16.10
C ALA A 296 3.88 8.84 16.36
N MET A 297 2.82 8.55 17.12
CA MET A 297 1.76 9.49 17.47
C MET A 297 2.09 10.36 18.70
N VAL A 298 2.97 9.91 19.59
CA VAL A 298 3.33 10.64 20.80
C VAL A 298 4.63 11.44 20.62
N PRO A 299 4.80 12.57 21.32
CA PRO A 299 6.03 13.36 21.24
C PRO A 299 7.26 12.58 21.75
N GLY A 300 8.36 12.61 20.99
CA GLY A 300 9.61 11.97 21.41
C GLY A 300 10.66 11.88 20.31
N ALA A 301 11.79 11.22 20.62
CA ALA A 301 12.88 11.05 19.65
C ALA A 301 12.46 10.20 18.44
N PHE A 302 11.69 9.15 18.68
CA PHE A 302 11.21 8.26 17.64
C PHE A 302 10.28 8.98 16.63
N SER A 303 9.29 9.74 17.12
CA SER A 303 8.40 10.51 16.25
C SER A 303 9.13 11.65 15.52
N ARG A 304 10.15 12.26 16.13
CA ARG A 304 11.01 13.27 15.47
C ARG A 304 11.83 12.66 14.34
N LEU A 305 12.42 11.48 14.55
CA LEU A 305 13.12 10.75 13.49
C LEU A 305 12.18 10.49 12.30
N LEU A 306 11.00 9.92 12.56
CA LEU A 306 10.02 9.60 11.50
C LEU A 306 9.50 10.86 10.79
N SER A 307 9.49 12.00 11.46
CA SER A 307 9.08 13.29 10.87
C SER A 307 10.22 14.03 10.16
N PHE A 308 11.43 13.48 10.13
CA PHE A 308 12.59 14.08 9.47
C PHE A 308 12.36 14.19 7.95
N ARG A 309 12.73 15.34 7.37
CA ARG A 309 12.41 15.68 5.96
C ARG A 309 12.75 14.58 4.94
N PRO A 310 13.94 13.97 4.92
CA PRO A 310 14.27 12.89 3.99
C PRO A 310 13.33 11.69 4.11
N ILE A 311 12.97 11.29 5.34
CA ILE A 311 12.03 10.20 5.59
C ILE A 311 10.65 10.56 5.05
N GLN A 312 10.19 11.80 5.26
CA GLN A 312 8.92 12.28 4.73
C GLN A 312 8.91 12.37 3.20
N LEU A 313 10.04 12.68 2.58
CA LEU A 313 10.20 12.64 1.11
C LEU A 313 9.98 11.23 0.56
N ILE A 314 10.60 10.22 1.15
CA ILE A 314 10.41 8.80 0.77
C ILE A 314 8.96 8.37 1.06
N ALA A 315 8.46 8.67 2.25
CA ALA A 315 7.11 8.31 2.68
C ALA A 315 6.02 8.82 1.73
N SER A 316 6.15 10.07 1.26
CA SER A 316 5.19 10.67 0.33
C SER A 316 5.20 10.04 -1.06
N ARG A 317 6.30 9.39 -1.47
CA ARG A 317 6.45 8.66 -2.75
C ARG A 317 6.26 7.16 -2.61
N SER A 318 5.97 6.67 -1.41
CA SER A 318 5.92 5.23 -1.12
C SER A 318 4.93 4.45 -2.00
N MET A 319 3.81 5.05 -2.43
CA MET A 319 2.86 4.42 -3.34
C MET A 319 3.45 4.28 -4.74
N SER A 320 3.97 5.37 -5.31
CA SER A 320 4.65 5.33 -6.61
C SER A 320 5.84 4.37 -6.56
N ALA A 321 6.66 4.42 -5.50
CA ALA A 321 7.77 3.49 -5.31
C ALA A 321 7.31 2.04 -5.25
N TYR A 322 6.20 1.74 -4.53
CA TYR A 322 5.64 0.39 -4.45
C TYR A 322 5.17 -0.13 -5.81
N ILE A 323 4.49 0.69 -6.60
CA ILE A 323 3.93 0.24 -7.89
C ILE A 323 5.04 0.07 -8.94
N TRP A 324 6.10 0.87 -8.91
CA TRP A 324 7.16 0.86 -9.92
C TRP A 324 8.36 -0.04 -9.62
N HIS A 325 8.63 -0.37 -8.31
CA HIS A 325 9.88 -1.07 -7.97
C HIS A 325 10.04 -2.42 -8.67
N TYR A 326 8.99 -3.24 -8.63
CA TYR A 326 9.09 -4.63 -9.06
C TYR A 326 9.27 -4.78 -10.58
N PRO A 327 8.46 -4.13 -11.43
CA PRO A 327 8.70 -4.13 -12.88
C PRO A 327 10.07 -3.59 -13.26
N LEU A 328 10.51 -2.49 -12.64
CA LEU A 328 11.81 -1.91 -12.92
C LEU A 328 12.96 -2.85 -12.55
N ILE A 329 12.90 -3.48 -11.36
CA ILE A 329 13.90 -4.46 -10.93
C ILE A 329 13.97 -5.62 -11.92
N LEU A 330 12.82 -6.16 -12.36
CA LEU A 330 12.81 -7.28 -13.32
C LEU A 330 13.35 -6.90 -14.70
N LEU A 331 13.04 -5.70 -15.18
CA LEU A 331 13.48 -5.22 -16.49
C LEU A 331 14.97 -4.83 -16.49
N MET A 332 15.45 -4.24 -15.40
CA MET A 332 16.85 -3.83 -15.26
C MET A 332 17.79 -4.98 -14.89
N ASN A 333 17.25 -6.04 -14.25
CA ASN A 333 17.98 -7.26 -13.88
C ASN A 333 17.39 -8.49 -14.61
N PRO A 334 17.52 -8.59 -15.93
CA PRO A 334 16.99 -9.72 -16.66
C PRO A 334 17.69 -11.02 -16.25
N ALA A 335 16.94 -12.13 -16.22
CA ALA A 335 17.45 -13.47 -15.89
C ALA A 335 18.60 -13.95 -16.78
N ARG A 336 18.86 -13.27 -17.91
CA ARG A 336 19.98 -13.53 -18.83
C ARG A 336 21.31 -12.95 -18.36
N ARG A 337 21.32 -12.12 -17.32
CA ARG A 337 22.56 -11.54 -16.82
C ARG A 337 23.40 -12.62 -16.11
N THR A 338 24.53 -12.96 -16.68
CA THR A 338 25.46 -13.97 -16.17
C THR A 338 26.54 -13.37 -15.25
N SER A 339 26.71 -12.05 -15.25
CA SER A 339 27.72 -11.34 -14.45
C SER A 339 27.07 -10.42 -13.41
N ALA A 340 27.73 -10.28 -12.26
CA ALA A 340 27.33 -9.30 -11.25
C ALA A 340 27.42 -7.88 -11.81
N LEU A 341 26.46 -7.02 -11.43
CA LEU A 341 26.51 -5.60 -11.76
C LEU A 341 27.73 -4.94 -11.09
N PRO A 342 28.49 -4.13 -11.82
CA PRO A 342 29.47 -3.26 -11.18
C PRO A 342 28.77 -2.22 -10.30
N TRP A 343 29.47 -1.64 -9.34
CA TRP A 343 28.89 -0.68 -8.39
C TRP A 343 28.19 0.51 -9.08
N TRP A 344 28.71 1.01 -10.18
CA TRP A 344 28.09 2.09 -10.97
C TRP A 344 26.80 1.64 -11.66
N GLY A 345 26.67 0.36 -12.00
CA GLY A 345 25.44 -0.21 -12.52
C GLY A 345 24.31 -0.15 -11.48
N TRP A 346 24.60 -0.51 -10.24
CA TRP A 346 23.65 -0.36 -9.12
C TRP A 346 23.28 1.11 -8.87
N ALA A 347 24.27 2.02 -8.99
CA ALA A 347 23.99 3.46 -8.87
C ALA A 347 23.06 3.95 -9.99
N LEU A 348 23.28 3.52 -11.22
CA LEU A 348 22.43 3.85 -12.36
C LEU A 348 20.99 3.31 -12.18
N GLU A 349 20.84 2.06 -11.77
CA GLU A 349 19.53 1.48 -11.48
C GLU A 349 18.77 2.27 -10.40
N LEU A 350 19.47 2.66 -9.34
CA LEU A 350 18.88 3.49 -8.29
C LEU A 350 18.46 4.88 -8.82
N ILE A 351 19.31 5.52 -9.65
CA ILE A 351 18.98 6.81 -10.27
C ILE A 351 17.74 6.68 -11.16
N VAL A 352 17.69 5.67 -12.03
CA VAL A 352 16.54 5.42 -12.91
C VAL A 352 15.28 5.18 -12.07
N PHE A 353 15.37 4.33 -11.04
CA PHE A 353 14.26 4.09 -10.12
C PHE A 353 13.76 5.37 -9.47
N LEU A 354 14.65 6.18 -8.91
CA LEU A 354 14.28 7.44 -8.24
C LEU A 354 13.67 8.44 -9.23
N CYS A 355 14.20 8.56 -10.45
CA CYS A 355 13.65 9.42 -11.49
C CYS A 355 12.25 8.99 -11.90
N VAL A 356 12.02 7.70 -12.14
CA VAL A 356 10.71 7.16 -12.50
C VAL A 356 9.70 7.35 -11.36
N VAL A 357 10.09 7.05 -10.13
CA VAL A 357 9.23 7.24 -8.93
C VAL A 357 8.86 8.72 -8.76
N GLU A 358 9.82 9.64 -8.91
CA GLU A 358 9.56 11.07 -8.79
C GLU A 358 8.66 11.58 -9.92
N ALA A 359 8.87 11.13 -11.16
CA ALA A 359 8.01 11.46 -12.29
C ALA A 359 6.58 10.93 -12.07
N ALA A 360 6.42 9.66 -11.69
CA ALA A 360 5.12 9.07 -11.38
C ALA A 360 4.40 9.81 -10.24
N TYR A 361 5.13 10.16 -9.18
CA TYR A 361 4.59 10.93 -8.07
C TYR A 361 4.10 12.31 -8.51
N ARG A 362 4.90 13.06 -9.28
CA ARG A 362 4.54 14.44 -9.71
C ARG A 362 3.43 14.47 -10.73
N PHE A 363 3.50 13.62 -11.73
CA PHE A 363 2.62 13.70 -12.90
C PHE A 363 1.37 12.83 -12.78
N VAL A 364 1.39 11.78 -11.96
CA VAL A 364 0.26 10.86 -11.81
C VAL A 364 -0.35 10.95 -10.41
N GLU A 365 0.43 10.73 -9.35
CA GLU A 365 -0.11 10.65 -7.99
C GLU A 365 -0.49 12.02 -7.43
N LYS A 366 0.35 13.06 -7.65
CA LYS A 366 0.13 14.43 -7.20
C LYS A 366 -0.66 15.29 -8.19
N ALA A 367 -0.88 14.84 -9.42
CA ALA A 367 -1.76 15.47 -10.37
C ALA A 367 -3.16 15.65 -9.75
N PRO A 368 -3.96 16.64 -10.18
CA PRO A 368 -5.13 17.10 -9.46
C PRO A 368 -5.96 15.93 -8.95
N SER A 369 -6.21 15.95 -7.64
CA SER A 369 -6.81 14.85 -6.87
C SER A 369 -8.08 14.34 -7.57
N TRP A 370 -7.94 13.24 -8.32
CA TRP A 370 -9.01 12.58 -9.08
C TRP A 370 -10.26 12.28 -8.24
N GLY A 371 -10.11 12.24 -6.92
CA GLY A 371 -11.19 12.01 -5.97
C GLY A 371 -11.65 13.24 -5.20
N SER A 372 -11.20 14.46 -5.52
CA SER A 372 -11.67 15.64 -4.80
C SER A 372 -13.05 16.08 -5.26
N SER A 373 -13.80 16.72 -4.36
CA SER A 373 -15.08 17.35 -4.71
C SER A 373 -14.94 18.45 -5.77
N GLN A 374 -13.72 18.98 -5.95
CA GLN A 374 -13.38 19.93 -6.99
C GLN A 374 -13.27 19.26 -8.36
N THR A 375 -12.65 18.07 -8.44
CA THR A 375 -12.56 17.31 -9.71
C THR A 375 -13.94 16.94 -10.23
N TRP A 376 -14.85 16.51 -9.35
CA TRP A 376 -16.24 16.23 -9.74
C TRP A 376 -17.04 17.46 -10.13
N ARG A 377 -16.76 18.63 -9.52
CA ARG A 377 -17.33 19.92 -9.95
C ARG A 377 -16.75 20.38 -11.28
N ALA A 378 -15.44 20.19 -11.51
CA ALA A 378 -14.76 20.51 -12.76
C ALA A 378 -15.25 19.67 -13.94
N LEU A 379 -15.54 18.40 -13.72
CA LEU A 379 -16.19 17.52 -14.73
C LEU A 379 -17.58 18.01 -15.12
N ARG A 380 -18.27 18.75 -14.22
CA ARG A 380 -19.62 19.30 -14.46
C ARG A 380 -19.63 20.70 -15.07
N GLY A 381 -18.54 21.48 -15.06
CA GLY A 381 -18.68 22.87 -15.50
C GLY A 381 -17.48 23.80 -15.75
N GLY A 382 -16.23 23.34 -15.88
CA GLY A 382 -15.08 24.26 -16.07
C GLY A 382 -14.24 24.03 -17.33
N LYS A 383 -14.06 25.09 -18.19
CA LYS A 383 -13.34 24.94 -19.48
C LYS A 383 -11.81 24.65 -19.36
N GLN A 384 -11.14 25.11 -18.33
CA GLN A 384 -9.67 25.01 -18.23
C GLN A 384 -9.21 23.76 -17.44
N GLU A 385 -9.90 23.39 -16.37
CA GLU A 385 -9.68 22.15 -15.64
C GLU A 385 -10.10 20.92 -16.45
N SER A 386 -11.10 21.07 -17.33
CA SER A 386 -11.57 20.00 -18.22
C SER A 386 -10.51 19.53 -19.24
N ARG A 387 -9.52 20.34 -19.61
CA ARG A 387 -8.41 19.92 -20.49
C ARG A 387 -7.47 18.95 -19.80
N ARG A 388 -7.08 19.21 -18.54
CA ARG A 388 -6.20 18.33 -17.75
C ARG A 388 -6.92 17.01 -17.41
N VAL A 389 -8.18 17.09 -17.02
CA VAL A 389 -9.01 15.91 -16.74
C VAL A 389 -9.21 15.07 -18.00
N ARG A 390 -9.45 15.69 -19.17
CA ARG A 390 -9.56 14.98 -20.46
C ARG A 390 -8.24 14.34 -20.88
N ALA A 391 -7.11 15.04 -20.75
CA ALA A 391 -5.79 14.48 -21.05
C ALA A 391 -5.49 13.25 -20.20
N CYS A 392 -5.79 13.31 -18.90
CA CYS A 392 -5.63 12.17 -18.01
C CYS A 392 -6.66 11.06 -18.30
N ALA A 393 -7.91 11.38 -18.63
CA ALA A 393 -8.91 10.40 -19.05
C ALA A 393 -8.48 9.70 -20.36
N SER A 394 -7.87 10.43 -21.30
CA SER A 394 -7.32 9.86 -22.52
C SER A 394 -6.14 8.92 -22.25
N LEU A 395 -5.26 9.28 -21.30
CA LEU A 395 -4.17 8.39 -20.84
C LEU A 395 -4.71 7.15 -20.16
N LEU A 396 -5.77 7.28 -19.34
CA LEU A 396 -6.46 6.15 -18.71
C LEU A 396 -7.11 5.22 -19.73
N VAL A 397 -7.84 5.79 -20.70
CA VAL A 397 -8.47 5.02 -21.78
C VAL A 397 -7.40 4.37 -22.64
N GLY A 398 -6.33 5.07 -23.00
CA GLY A 398 -5.22 4.52 -23.76
C GLY A 398 -4.49 3.40 -23.03
N GLY A 399 -4.21 3.58 -21.72
CA GLY A 399 -3.62 2.54 -20.87
C GLY A 399 -4.53 1.33 -20.70
N LEU A 400 -5.84 1.55 -20.51
CA LEU A 400 -6.83 0.47 -20.41
C LEU A 400 -6.95 -0.31 -21.73
N THR A 401 -6.99 0.40 -22.86
CA THR A 401 -7.05 -0.21 -24.20
C THR A 401 -5.79 -1.05 -24.46
N LEU A 402 -4.61 -0.53 -24.17
CA LEU A 402 -3.36 -1.26 -24.32
C LEU A 402 -3.30 -2.50 -23.41
N SER A 403 -3.74 -2.36 -22.16
CA SER A 403 -3.80 -3.48 -21.21
C SER A 403 -4.82 -4.54 -21.64
N LEU A 404 -5.98 -4.13 -22.14
CA LEU A 404 -6.98 -5.04 -22.69
C LEU A 404 -6.50 -5.71 -23.99
N VAL A 405 -5.82 -4.96 -24.87
CA VAL A 405 -5.23 -5.53 -26.10
C VAL A 405 -4.18 -6.57 -25.73
N THR A 406 -3.27 -6.27 -24.79
CA THR A 406 -2.28 -7.27 -24.33
C THR A 406 -2.92 -8.49 -23.67
N ALA A 407 -4.03 -8.32 -22.96
CA ALA A 407 -4.78 -9.42 -22.35
C ALA A 407 -5.62 -10.24 -23.34
N CYS A 408 -6.08 -9.63 -24.44
CA CYS A 408 -6.90 -10.28 -25.46
C CYS A 408 -6.10 -10.87 -26.63
N VAL A 409 -4.79 -10.57 -26.75
CA VAL A 409 -3.95 -11.19 -27.79
C VAL A 409 -3.77 -12.68 -27.49
N PRO A 410 -4.10 -13.59 -28.40
CA PRO A 410 -3.94 -15.03 -28.20
C PRO A 410 -2.47 -15.39 -27.90
N SER A 411 -2.25 -16.31 -26.97
CA SER A 411 -0.91 -16.70 -26.50
C SER A 411 0.02 -17.18 -27.62
N HIS A 412 -0.52 -17.87 -28.64
CA HIS A 412 0.26 -18.32 -29.80
C HIS A 412 0.80 -17.17 -30.65
N VAL A 413 0.12 -16.02 -30.71
CA VAL A 413 0.61 -14.82 -31.41
C VAL A 413 1.76 -14.18 -30.64
N LEU A 414 1.67 -14.14 -29.31
CA LEU A 414 2.74 -13.65 -28.41
C LEU A 414 3.96 -14.57 -28.48
N GLU A 415 3.79 -15.88 -28.54
CA GLU A 415 4.88 -16.85 -28.69
C GLU A 415 5.59 -16.72 -30.03
N SER A 416 4.86 -16.55 -31.13
CA SER A 416 5.45 -16.37 -32.45
C SER A 416 6.24 -15.06 -32.55
N GLY A 417 5.70 -13.97 -32.00
CA GLY A 417 6.38 -12.68 -31.89
C GLY A 417 7.64 -12.75 -31.03
N SER A 418 7.56 -13.44 -29.89
CA SER A 418 8.69 -13.67 -28.99
C SER A 418 9.82 -14.46 -29.66
N LYS A 419 9.50 -15.54 -30.39
CA LYS A 419 10.48 -16.32 -31.15
C LYS A 419 11.15 -15.48 -32.25
N LYS A 420 10.39 -14.68 -32.98
CA LYS A 420 10.92 -13.81 -34.05
C LYS A 420 11.87 -12.74 -33.49
N VAL A 421 11.51 -12.07 -32.41
CA VAL A 421 12.38 -11.07 -31.76
C VAL A 421 13.64 -11.73 -31.19
N SER A 422 13.52 -12.90 -30.56
CA SER A 422 14.68 -13.65 -30.05
C SER A 422 15.63 -14.09 -31.16
N SER A 423 15.12 -14.50 -32.33
CA SER A 423 15.94 -14.89 -33.46
C SER A 423 16.67 -13.67 -34.10
N THR A 424 16.03 -12.51 -34.14
CA THR A 424 16.63 -11.27 -34.68
C THR A 424 17.72 -10.72 -33.74
N LEU A 425 17.58 -10.90 -32.42
CA LEU A 425 18.60 -10.50 -31.44
C LEU A 425 19.73 -11.51 -31.26
N ALA A 426 19.56 -12.74 -31.76
CA ALA A 426 20.55 -13.82 -31.68
C ALA A 426 21.40 -13.98 -32.97
N SER A 427 21.13 -13.20 -34.04
CA SER A 427 22.00 -13.17 -35.22
C SER A 427 23.30 -12.41 -34.89
N PRO A 428 24.47 -13.05 -34.91
CA PRO A 428 25.73 -12.35 -34.70
C PRO A 428 25.98 -11.47 -35.95
N THR A 429 26.20 -10.20 -35.70
CA THR A 429 26.88 -9.29 -36.68
C THR A 429 28.35 -9.44 -36.54
#